data_911745f3bd62036f18b250f2a904827a
#
_entry.id   911745f3bd62036f18b250f2a904827a
#
_cell.length_a   1.000
_cell.length_b   1.000
_cell.length_c   1.000
_cell.angle_alpha   90.00
_cell.angle_beta   90.00
_cell.angle_gamma   90.00
#
_symmetry.space_group_name_H-M   'P 1'
#
loop_
_entity.id
_entity.type
_entity.pdbx_description
1 polymer ?
#
loop_
_entity_poly.entity_id
_entity_poly.type
_entity_poly.pdbx_seq_one_letter_code
_entity_poly.pdbx_strand_id
1 'polypeptide(L)'
;MQDIVVDPAAHNRAAWDKYVQEGNEWSRPVSAEDVERARMGDWSIVLIGREPVDRSWLPTDLTGKDVLCLASGGGQQGPILAAAGARVTVFDNSPRQLGQDQMVAARDGLELRTVLGDMRDLSAFGDATFDVVFHPVSNLFVPDLAPVWRECFRILRPGGTLLVGFLNPDVYLFDHEALDERGELIVVHKLPYSDVTQYSAEERATKFGADAPLEYSHTLTAQIGGQLAAGFVLTGLAEAPHQSNASAQYMSNYFATLAVKPG
;
A
#
# COMPACT_ATOMS: atom_id res chain seq x y z
N MET A 1 -15.63 15.21 -28.66
CA MET A 1 -14.98 13.94 -28.30
C MET A 1 -15.56 13.56 -26.94
N GLN A 2 -16.18 12.40 -26.80
CA GLN A 2 -16.56 11.91 -25.46
C GLN A 2 -15.27 11.66 -24.70
N ASP A 3 -15.10 12.32 -23.55
CA ASP A 3 -14.02 12.00 -22.63
C ASP A 3 -14.14 10.52 -22.29
N ILE A 4 -13.16 9.73 -22.69
CA ILE A 4 -13.07 8.32 -22.28
C ILE A 4 -12.87 8.35 -20.78
N VAL A 5 -13.90 8.00 -20.03
CA VAL A 5 -13.79 7.85 -18.58
C VAL A 5 -12.82 6.69 -18.32
N VAL A 6 -11.63 7.01 -17.89
CA VAL A 6 -10.63 6.00 -17.53
C VAL A 6 -11.11 5.27 -16.30
N ASP A 7 -11.17 3.93 -16.35
CA ASP A 7 -11.33 3.11 -15.15
C ASP A 7 -9.98 3.00 -14.43
N PRO A 8 -9.79 3.67 -13.27
CA PRO A 8 -8.50 3.69 -12.59
C PRO A 8 -8.07 2.29 -12.12
N ALA A 9 -9.01 1.43 -11.74
CA ALA A 9 -8.68 0.09 -11.27
C ALA A 9 -8.13 -0.77 -12.40
N ALA A 10 -8.76 -0.73 -13.59
CA ALA A 10 -8.29 -1.47 -14.75
C ALA A 10 -6.95 -0.93 -15.27
N HIS A 11 -6.79 0.40 -15.30
CA HIS A 11 -5.54 1.04 -15.72
C HIS A 11 -4.39 0.68 -14.78
N ASN A 12 -4.57 0.86 -13.47
CA ASN A 12 -3.53 0.58 -12.49
C ASN A 12 -3.19 -0.92 -12.39
N ARG A 13 -4.16 -1.81 -12.63
CA ARG A 13 -3.89 -3.25 -12.80
C ARG A 13 -2.88 -3.50 -13.91
N ALA A 14 -3.12 -2.94 -15.09
CA ALA A 14 -2.23 -3.12 -16.25
C ALA A 14 -0.84 -2.51 -15.99
N ALA A 15 -0.78 -1.34 -15.35
CA ALA A 15 0.47 -0.68 -14.97
C ALA A 15 1.30 -1.54 -14.00
N TRP A 16 0.69 -2.05 -12.94
CA TRP A 16 1.37 -2.91 -11.96
C TRP A 16 1.76 -4.28 -12.53
N ASP A 17 0.96 -4.84 -13.45
CA ASP A 17 1.35 -6.03 -14.21
C ASP A 17 2.60 -5.80 -15.05
N LYS A 18 2.73 -4.63 -15.66
CA LYS A 18 3.92 -4.22 -16.42
C LYS A 18 5.13 -4.03 -15.50
N TYR A 19 4.96 -3.37 -14.36
CA TYR A 19 6.02 -3.17 -13.38
C TYR A 19 6.64 -4.48 -12.87
N VAL A 20 5.83 -5.53 -12.70
CA VAL A 20 6.37 -6.88 -12.41
C VAL A 20 7.28 -7.37 -13.53
N GLN A 21 6.89 -7.18 -14.80
CA GLN A 21 7.68 -7.64 -15.95
C GLN A 21 9.01 -6.87 -16.08
N GLU A 22 9.00 -5.60 -15.70
CA GLU A 22 10.16 -4.71 -15.76
C GLU A 22 11.08 -4.84 -14.53
N GLY A 23 10.67 -5.64 -13.53
CA GLY A 23 11.45 -5.86 -12.32
C GLY A 23 11.51 -4.65 -11.39
N ASN A 24 10.42 -3.87 -11.35
CA ASN A 24 10.27 -2.75 -10.43
C ASN A 24 10.57 -3.18 -8.99
N GLU A 25 11.19 -2.32 -8.20
CA GLU A 25 11.64 -2.65 -6.84
C GLU A 25 10.52 -3.12 -5.91
N TRP A 26 9.32 -2.56 -6.04
CA TRP A 26 8.15 -2.94 -5.26
C TRP A 26 7.51 -4.26 -5.70
N SER A 27 8.02 -4.85 -6.77
CA SER A 27 7.60 -6.13 -7.33
C SER A 27 8.67 -7.21 -7.23
N ARG A 28 9.78 -6.94 -6.50
CA ARG A 28 10.88 -7.90 -6.32
C ARG A 28 10.61 -8.77 -5.11
N PRO A 29 10.46 -10.08 -5.30
CA PRO A 29 10.21 -10.99 -4.19
C PRO A 29 11.37 -11.07 -3.22
N VAL A 30 11.08 -11.38 -1.96
CA VAL A 30 12.08 -11.67 -0.93
C VAL A 30 12.89 -12.94 -1.29
N SER A 31 14.11 -13.02 -0.77
CA SER A 31 14.97 -14.17 -0.95
C SER A 31 14.51 -15.36 -0.09
N ALA A 32 14.99 -16.57 -0.41
CA ALA A 32 14.77 -17.75 0.44
C ALA A 32 15.46 -17.60 1.80
N GLU A 33 16.57 -16.86 1.86
CA GLU A 33 17.29 -16.55 3.10
C GLU A 33 16.45 -15.66 4.02
N ASP A 34 15.76 -14.66 3.47
CA ASP A 34 14.85 -13.79 4.25
C ASP A 34 13.69 -14.60 4.84
N VAL A 35 13.12 -15.52 4.05
CA VAL A 35 12.05 -16.42 4.50
C VAL A 35 12.54 -17.33 5.62
N GLU A 36 13.74 -17.90 5.49
CA GLU A 36 14.30 -18.79 6.54
C GLU A 36 14.62 -18.01 7.82
N ARG A 37 15.15 -16.81 7.73
CA ARG A 37 15.32 -15.93 8.90
C ARG A 37 13.99 -15.63 9.58
N ALA A 38 12.96 -15.36 8.78
CA ALA A 38 11.62 -15.09 9.31
C ALA A 38 11.05 -16.28 10.10
N ARG A 39 11.27 -17.52 9.65
CA ARG A 39 10.90 -18.75 10.40
C ARG A 39 11.59 -18.84 11.75
N MET A 40 12.81 -18.33 11.85
CA MET A 40 13.57 -18.30 13.09
C MET A 40 13.21 -17.11 14.01
N GLY A 41 12.21 -16.29 13.64
CA GLY A 41 11.77 -15.12 14.40
C GLY A 41 12.52 -13.82 14.08
N ASP A 42 13.55 -13.87 13.23
CA ASP A 42 14.29 -12.71 12.73
C ASP A 42 13.63 -12.18 11.45
N TRP A 43 12.62 -11.35 11.60
CA TRP A 43 11.88 -10.78 10.49
C TRP A 43 11.52 -9.31 10.68
N SER A 44 11.34 -8.63 9.58
CA SER A 44 10.82 -7.28 9.51
C SER A 44 9.98 -7.10 8.26
N ILE A 45 9.06 -6.14 8.32
CA ILE A 45 8.25 -5.70 7.19
C ILE A 45 8.30 -4.18 7.11
N VAL A 46 8.06 -3.64 5.91
CA VAL A 46 8.11 -2.19 5.66
C VAL A 46 6.72 -1.67 5.37
N LEU A 47 6.30 -0.65 6.12
CA LEU A 47 5.00 0.01 5.95
C LEU A 47 5.14 1.34 5.20
N ILE A 48 6.18 2.11 5.51
CA ILE A 48 6.54 3.39 4.89
C ILE A 48 8.05 3.50 4.71
N GLY A 49 8.49 4.25 3.70
CA GLY A 49 9.91 4.43 3.44
C GLY A 49 10.63 3.11 3.18
N ARG A 50 11.76 2.90 3.86
CA ARG A 50 12.53 1.64 3.82
C ARG A 50 12.85 1.07 5.19
N GLU A 51 12.48 1.78 6.24
CA GLU A 51 12.73 1.31 7.59
C GLU A 51 11.68 0.26 8.01
N PRO A 52 12.09 -0.72 8.80
CA PRO A 52 11.16 -1.68 9.38
C PRO A 52 10.08 -1.00 10.21
N VAL A 53 8.84 -1.49 10.10
CA VAL A 53 7.77 -1.08 11.00
C VAL A 53 8.12 -1.47 12.44
N ASP A 54 7.75 -0.60 13.40
CA ASP A 54 7.91 -0.92 14.82
C ASP A 54 7.14 -2.21 15.16
N ARG A 55 7.85 -3.21 15.66
CA ARG A 55 7.28 -4.51 16.02
C ARG A 55 6.17 -4.41 17.07
N SER A 56 6.14 -3.36 17.88
CA SER A 56 5.08 -3.10 18.84
C SER A 56 3.72 -2.80 18.21
N TRP A 57 3.70 -2.48 16.89
CA TRP A 57 2.48 -2.26 16.13
C TRP A 57 1.80 -3.57 15.70
N LEU A 58 2.48 -4.67 15.84
CA LEU A 58 2.02 -6.00 15.47
C LEU A 58 1.84 -6.87 16.72
N PRO A 59 0.99 -7.91 16.67
CA PRO A 59 0.95 -8.90 17.73
C PRO A 59 2.35 -9.46 18.02
N THR A 60 2.69 -9.63 19.29
CA THR A 60 3.98 -10.19 19.72
C THR A 60 4.20 -11.59 19.14
N ASP A 61 3.12 -12.38 19.04
CA ASP A 61 3.09 -13.69 18.41
C ASP A 61 2.09 -13.66 17.23
N LEU A 62 2.59 -13.92 16.03
CA LEU A 62 1.80 -14.01 14.82
C LEU A 62 1.22 -15.41 14.59
N THR A 63 1.63 -16.41 15.37
CA THR A 63 1.19 -17.79 15.18
C THR A 63 -0.34 -17.90 15.17
N GLY A 64 -0.87 -18.34 14.03
CA GLY A 64 -2.31 -18.50 13.83
C GLY A 64 -3.13 -17.22 13.76
N LYS A 65 -2.53 -16.04 13.72
CA LYS A 65 -3.24 -14.77 13.44
C LYS A 65 -3.66 -14.70 11.98
N ASP A 66 -4.88 -14.27 11.74
CA ASP A 66 -5.37 -14.01 10.38
C ASP A 66 -4.95 -12.61 9.94
N VAL A 67 -4.04 -12.54 8.98
CA VAL A 67 -3.45 -11.30 8.48
C VAL A 67 -3.85 -11.07 7.03
N LEU A 68 -4.44 -9.91 6.73
CA LEU A 68 -4.64 -9.43 5.36
C LEU A 68 -3.51 -8.47 4.98
N CYS A 69 -2.75 -8.81 3.94
CA CYS A 69 -1.87 -7.89 3.24
C CYS A 69 -2.68 -7.25 2.11
N LEU A 70 -3.15 -6.02 2.33
CA LEU A 70 -4.07 -5.30 1.44
C LEU A 70 -3.30 -4.41 0.46
N ALA A 71 -3.52 -4.61 -0.85
CA ALA A 71 -2.79 -3.95 -1.93
C ALA A 71 -1.27 -4.00 -1.69
N SER A 72 -0.79 -5.19 -1.41
CA SER A 72 0.57 -5.49 -0.93
C SER A 72 1.12 -6.75 -1.58
N GLY A 73 0.79 -6.99 -2.85
CA GLY A 73 1.39 -8.03 -3.67
C GLY A 73 2.87 -7.74 -3.97
N GLY A 74 3.53 -8.66 -4.68
CA GLY A 74 4.92 -8.51 -5.08
C GLY A 74 5.89 -9.47 -4.40
N GLY A 75 5.38 -10.38 -3.55
CA GLY A 75 6.20 -11.42 -2.93
C GLY A 75 7.10 -10.89 -1.81
N GLN A 76 6.72 -9.82 -1.13
CA GLN A 76 7.53 -9.16 -0.11
C GLN A 76 6.98 -9.40 1.31
N GLN A 77 6.01 -8.61 1.74
CA GLN A 77 5.53 -8.60 3.12
C GLN A 77 4.72 -9.85 3.48
N GLY A 78 3.86 -10.31 2.56
CA GLY A 78 3.02 -11.49 2.74
C GLY A 78 3.82 -12.75 3.06
N PRO A 79 4.82 -13.14 2.27
CA PRO A 79 5.67 -14.30 2.55
C PRO A 79 6.41 -14.22 3.88
N ILE A 80 6.92 -13.05 4.27
CA ILE A 80 7.61 -12.85 5.56
C ILE A 80 6.66 -13.08 6.72
N LEU A 81 5.45 -12.50 6.66
CA LEU A 81 4.44 -12.69 7.70
C LEU A 81 3.96 -14.15 7.79
N ALA A 82 3.84 -14.84 6.65
CA ALA A 82 3.50 -16.27 6.62
C ALA A 82 4.63 -17.12 7.24
N ALA A 83 5.89 -16.83 6.92
CA ALA A 83 7.04 -17.48 7.50
C ALA A 83 7.13 -17.25 9.02
N ALA A 84 6.70 -16.09 9.50
CA ALA A 84 6.61 -15.75 10.92
C ALA A 84 5.40 -16.40 11.65
N GLY A 85 4.61 -17.23 10.96
CA GLY A 85 3.55 -18.07 11.55
C GLY A 85 2.12 -17.54 11.38
N ALA A 86 1.92 -16.43 10.69
CA ALA A 86 0.58 -15.91 10.40
C ALA A 86 -0.15 -16.74 9.33
N ARG A 87 -1.48 -16.77 9.41
CA ARG A 87 -2.34 -17.19 8.29
C ARG A 87 -2.57 -15.99 7.39
N VAL A 88 -1.79 -15.92 6.31
CA VAL A 88 -1.76 -14.74 5.45
C VAL A 88 -2.70 -14.87 4.26
N THR A 89 -3.47 -13.81 4.01
CA THR A 89 -4.12 -13.55 2.73
C THR A 89 -3.50 -12.30 2.11
N VAL A 90 -3.01 -12.40 0.87
CA VAL A 90 -2.59 -11.26 0.07
C VAL A 90 -3.71 -10.90 -0.89
N PHE A 91 -4.16 -9.64 -0.83
CA PHE A 91 -5.20 -9.11 -1.70
C PHE A 91 -4.63 -7.98 -2.53
N ASP A 92 -4.68 -8.10 -3.84
CA ASP A 92 -4.11 -7.11 -4.75
C ASP A 92 -4.92 -7.00 -6.04
N ASN A 93 -4.84 -5.86 -6.72
CA ASN A 93 -5.50 -5.62 -7.98
C ASN A 93 -4.75 -6.22 -9.18
N SER A 94 -3.44 -6.52 -9.05
CA SER A 94 -2.60 -7.08 -10.09
C SER A 94 -2.44 -8.60 -9.93
N PRO A 95 -2.85 -9.41 -10.92
CA PRO A 95 -2.62 -10.85 -10.89
C PRO A 95 -1.13 -11.20 -10.95
N ARG A 96 -0.29 -10.35 -11.55
CA ARG A 96 1.16 -10.58 -11.60
C ARG A 96 1.84 -10.29 -10.27
N GLN A 97 1.39 -9.28 -9.54
CA GLN A 97 1.85 -9.03 -8.17
C GLN A 97 1.53 -10.23 -7.27
N LEU A 98 0.29 -10.73 -7.33
CA LEU A 98 -0.10 -11.94 -6.61
C LEU A 98 0.71 -13.18 -7.04
N GLY A 99 1.07 -13.25 -8.33
CA GLY A 99 1.95 -14.31 -8.86
C GLY A 99 3.33 -14.33 -8.21
N GLN A 100 3.88 -13.19 -7.79
CA GLN A 100 5.13 -13.14 -7.05
C GLN A 100 5.00 -13.77 -5.65
N ASP A 101 3.91 -13.50 -4.94
CA ASP A 101 3.63 -14.12 -3.65
C ASP A 101 3.47 -15.64 -3.78
N GLN A 102 2.73 -16.09 -4.80
CA GLN A 102 2.56 -17.52 -5.09
C GLN A 102 3.89 -18.21 -5.42
N MET A 103 4.75 -17.53 -6.17
CA MET A 103 6.07 -18.03 -6.51
C MET A 103 6.95 -18.22 -5.28
N VAL A 104 7.00 -17.23 -4.37
CA VAL A 104 7.73 -17.35 -3.10
C VAL A 104 7.13 -18.46 -2.24
N ALA A 105 5.80 -18.52 -2.13
CA ALA A 105 5.13 -19.56 -1.37
C ALA A 105 5.47 -20.97 -1.88
N ALA A 106 5.44 -21.18 -3.19
CA ALA A 106 5.79 -22.46 -3.81
C ALA A 106 7.28 -22.81 -3.63
N ARG A 107 8.18 -21.82 -3.79
CA ARG A 107 9.63 -21.98 -3.62
C ARG A 107 9.99 -22.41 -2.20
N ASP A 108 9.39 -21.78 -1.21
CA ASP A 108 9.79 -21.92 0.20
C ASP A 108 8.81 -22.75 1.04
N GLY A 109 7.78 -23.35 0.41
CA GLY A 109 6.83 -24.21 1.12
C GLY A 109 6.00 -23.43 2.15
N LEU A 110 5.56 -22.22 1.82
CA LEU A 110 4.69 -21.40 2.65
C LEU A 110 3.22 -21.62 2.30
N GLU A 111 2.36 -21.56 3.31
CA GLU A 111 0.91 -21.51 3.12
C GLU A 111 0.46 -20.04 3.17
N LEU A 112 0.06 -19.49 2.02
CA LEU A 112 -0.60 -18.21 1.93
C LEU A 112 -1.69 -18.24 0.86
N ARG A 113 -2.73 -17.44 1.06
CA ARG A 113 -3.82 -17.28 0.11
C ARG A 113 -3.65 -15.99 -0.67
N THR A 114 -3.90 -16.03 -1.98
CA THR A 114 -3.98 -14.83 -2.82
C THR A 114 -5.40 -14.60 -3.30
N VAL A 115 -5.84 -13.35 -3.31
CA VAL A 115 -7.18 -12.95 -3.78
C VAL A 115 -7.04 -11.71 -4.66
N LEU A 116 -7.54 -11.80 -5.89
CA LEU A 116 -7.56 -10.68 -6.84
C LEU A 116 -8.76 -9.78 -6.57
N GLY A 117 -8.54 -8.47 -6.46
CA GLY A 117 -9.63 -7.52 -6.28
C GLY A 117 -9.16 -6.07 -6.10
N ASP A 118 -10.13 -5.17 -6.01
CA ASP A 118 -9.94 -3.75 -5.74
C ASP A 118 -10.05 -3.50 -4.23
N MET A 119 -9.10 -2.78 -3.64
CA MET A 119 -9.08 -2.49 -2.19
C MET A 119 -10.34 -1.75 -1.70
N ARG A 120 -11.11 -1.16 -2.58
CA ARG A 120 -12.39 -0.50 -2.28
C ARG A 120 -13.55 -1.48 -2.07
N ASP A 121 -13.37 -2.75 -2.45
CA ASP A 121 -14.37 -3.80 -2.33
C ASP A 121 -13.74 -5.08 -1.77
N LEU A 122 -13.96 -5.32 -0.48
CA LEU A 122 -13.49 -6.51 0.23
C LEU A 122 -14.65 -7.51 0.49
N SER A 123 -15.70 -7.48 -0.33
CA SER A 123 -16.87 -8.38 -0.23
C SER A 123 -16.52 -9.87 -0.35
N ALA A 124 -15.33 -10.20 -0.87
CA ALA A 124 -14.77 -11.54 -0.86
C ALA A 124 -14.52 -12.10 0.56
N PHE A 125 -14.56 -11.23 1.59
CA PHE A 125 -14.33 -11.58 2.98
C PHE A 125 -15.57 -11.26 3.82
N GLY A 126 -15.87 -12.16 4.77
CA GLY A 126 -16.90 -11.95 5.77
C GLY A 126 -16.50 -10.89 6.81
N ASP A 127 -17.48 -10.44 7.60
CA ASP A 127 -17.23 -9.55 8.73
C ASP A 127 -16.33 -10.23 9.78
N ALA A 128 -15.52 -9.46 10.48
CA ALA A 128 -14.68 -9.94 11.58
C ALA A 128 -13.83 -11.18 11.22
N THR A 129 -13.19 -11.15 10.05
CA THR A 129 -12.39 -12.26 9.52
C THR A 129 -10.92 -12.17 9.94
N PHE A 130 -10.36 -10.96 10.05
CA PHE A 130 -8.93 -10.74 10.25
C PHE A 130 -8.60 -10.15 11.62
N ASP A 131 -7.43 -10.51 12.15
CA ASP A 131 -6.84 -9.91 13.35
C ASP A 131 -6.04 -8.67 13.00
N VAL A 132 -5.39 -8.66 11.82
CA VAL A 132 -4.54 -7.58 11.34
C VAL A 132 -4.82 -7.31 9.85
N VAL A 133 -4.95 -6.03 9.50
CA VAL A 133 -4.85 -5.56 8.10
C VAL A 133 -3.55 -4.76 7.98
N PHE A 134 -2.66 -5.23 7.14
CA PHE A 134 -1.42 -4.54 6.78
C PHE A 134 -1.58 -3.92 5.39
N HIS A 135 -1.52 -2.59 5.33
CA HIS A 135 -1.79 -1.81 4.13
C HIS A 135 -0.66 -0.81 3.88
N PRO A 136 0.41 -1.20 3.18
CA PRO A 136 1.52 -0.32 2.87
C PRO A 136 1.11 0.78 1.89
N VAL A 137 2.06 1.65 1.51
CA VAL A 137 1.78 2.80 0.64
C VAL A 137 1.17 2.37 -0.69
N SER A 138 -0.15 2.45 -0.79
CA SER A 138 -0.92 2.10 -2.00
C SER A 138 -2.22 2.91 -2.15
N ASN A 139 -2.58 3.70 -1.14
CA ASN A 139 -3.78 4.55 -1.14
C ASN A 139 -3.85 5.52 -2.32
N LEU A 140 -2.69 5.97 -2.79
CA LEU A 140 -2.56 6.87 -3.94
C LEU A 140 -3.11 6.28 -5.25
N PHE A 141 -3.33 4.97 -5.33
CA PHE A 141 -3.80 4.31 -6.56
C PHE A 141 -5.31 4.19 -6.67
N VAL A 142 -6.06 4.72 -5.74
CA VAL A 142 -7.53 4.76 -5.78
C VAL A 142 -8.06 6.18 -5.60
N PRO A 143 -9.15 6.56 -6.29
CA PRO A 143 -9.68 7.93 -6.22
C PRO A 143 -10.45 8.25 -4.94
N ASP A 144 -10.92 7.25 -4.19
CA ASP A 144 -11.73 7.43 -2.97
C ASP A 144 -11.32 6.42 -1.90
N LEU A 145 -11.03 6.89 -0.71
CA LEU A 145 -10.62 6.10 0.45
C LEU A 145 -11.77 5.71 1.38
N ALA A 146 -12.92 6.37 1.30
CA ALA A 146 -14.01 6.08 2.22
C ALA A 146 -14.50 4.61 2.15
N PRO A 147 -14.60 3.97 0.96
CA PRO A 147 -14.90 2.54 0.89
C PRO A 147 -13.79 1.68 1.52
N VAL A 148 -12.52 2.03 1.30
CA VAL A 148 -11.38 1.27 1.85
C VAL A 148 -11.45 1.20 3.37
N TRP A 149 -11.66 2.35 4.03
CA TRP A 149 -11.73 2.39 5.50
C TRP A 149 -12.94 1.64 6.06
N ARG A 150 -14.12 1.76 5.41
CA ARG A 150 -15.32 1.01 5.83
C ARG A 150 -15.12 -0.50 5.72
N GLU A 151 -14.55 -0.96 4.61
CA GLU A 151 -14.30 -2.36 4.37
C GLU A 151 -13.22 -2.91 5.33
N CYS A 152 -12.11 -2.20 5.54
CA CYS A 152 -11.11 -2.58 6.55
C CYS A 152 -11.73 -2.69 7.95
N PHE A 153 -12.60 -1.74 8.33
CA PHE A 153 -13.30 -1.80 9.61
C PHE A 153 -14.24 -3.01 9.69
N ARG A 154 -15.00 -3.28 8.64
CA ARG A 154 -15.93 -4.40 8.59
C ARG A 154 -15.25 -5.75 8.78
N ILE A 155 -14.17 -5.99 8.03
CA ILE A 155 -13.50 -7.29 8.00
C ILE A 155 -12.59 -7.56 9.21
N LEU A 156 -12.19 -6.53 9.95
CA LEU A 156 -11.41 -6.70 11.19
C LEU A 156 -12.30 -7.19 12.33
N ARG A 157 -11.75 -8.07 13.16
CA ARG A 157 -12.35 -8.46 14.45
C ARG A 157 -12.35 -7.29 15.42
N PRO A 158 -13.27 -7.25 16.39
CA PRO A 158 -13.12 -6.37 17.55
C PRO A 158 -11.74 -6.57 18.22
N GLY A 159 -11.04 -5.49 18.51
CA GLY A 159 -9.65 -5.52 18.99
C GLY A 159 -8.59 -5.72 17.90
N GLY A 160 -9.00 -5.97 16.66
CA GLY A 160 -8.08 -6.10 15.50
C GLY A 160 -7.46 -4.77 15.09
N THR A 161 -6.33 -4.83 14.43
CA THR A 161 -5.50 -3.67 14.08
C THR A 161 -5.40 -3.44 12.58
N LEU A 162 -5.40 -2.17 12.20
CA LEU A 162 -5.13 -1.68 10.85
C LEU A 162 -3.83 -0.88 10.87
N LEU A 163 -2.82 -1.34 10.15
CA LEU A 163 -1.58 -0.63 9.88
C LEU A 163 -1.66 -0.03 8.49
N VAL A 164 -1.54 1.29 8.38
CA VAL A 164 -1.63 2.00 7.09
C VAL A 164 -0.39 2.84 6.86
N GLY A 165 0.24 2.68 5.70
CA GLY A 165 1.24 3.61 5.19
C GLY A 165 0.67 4.44 4.04
N PHE A 166 0.99 5.75 3.99
CA PHE A 166 0.56 6.61 2.89
C PHE A 166 1.53 7.76 2.64
N LEU A 167 1.50 8.30 1.42
CA LEU A 167 2.28 9.47 1.06
C LEU A 167 1.72 10.72 1.74
N ASN A 168 2.62 11.58 2.20
CA ASN A 168 2.27 12.95 2.56
C ASN A 168 1.67 13.64 1.33
N PRO A 169 0.42 14.14 1.40
CA PRO A 169 -0.21 14.80 0.25
C PRO A 169 0.58 16.00 -0.28
N ASP A 170 1.38 16.65 0.55
CA ASP A 170 2.15 17.84 0.18
C ASP A 170 3.27 17.53 -0.82
N VAL A 171 3.67 16.26 -1.00
CA VAL A 171 4.61 15.83 -2.06
C VAL A 171 4.09 16.21 -3.44
N TYR A 172 2.77 16.14 -3.64
CA TYR A 172 2.14 16.47 -4.92
C TYR A 172 2.01 17.96 -5.23
N LEU A 173 2.46 18.86 -4.34
CA LEU A 173 2.52 20.30 -4.64
C LEU A 173 3.55 20.62 -5.71
N PHE A 174 4.61 19.81 -5.77
CA PHE A 174 5.81 20.11 -6.55
C PHE A 174 5.72 19.58 -7.97
N ASP A 175 6.45 20.23 -8.88
CA ASP A 175 6.70 19.70 -10.21
C ASP A 175 7.56 18.44 -10.11
N HIS A 176 7.04 17.31 -10.58
CA HIS A 176 7.70 16.00 -10.44
C HIS A 176 9.04 15.96 -11.16
N GLU A 177 9.13 16.49 -12.39
CA GLU A 177 10.38 16.52 -13.16
C GLU A 177 11.44 17.39 -12.50
N ALA A 178 11.04 18.59 -12.03
CA ALA A 178 11.95 19.47 -11.30
C ALA A 178 12.46 18.84 -10.02
N LEU A 179 11.58 18.16 -9.29
CA LEU A 179 11.90 17.53 -8.02
C LEU A 179 12.80 16.30 -8.21
N ASP A 180 12.46 15.38 -9.12
CA ASP A 180 13.13 14.10 -9.26
C ASP A 180 14.45 14.21 -10.05
N GLU A 181 14.50 15.04 -11.08
CA GLU A 181 15.68 15.15 -11.94
C GLU A 181 16.66 16.24 -11.49
N ARG A 182 16.15 17.35 -10.91
CA ARG A 182 16.97 18.51 -10.57
C ARG A 182 17.05 18.80 -9.07
N GLY A 183 16.25 18.12 -8.27
CA GLY A 183 16.16 18.37 -6.83
C GLY A 183 15.56 19.74 -6.49
N GLU A 184 14.78 20.34 -7.39
CA GLU A 184 14.17 21.66 -7.24
C GLU A 184 12.74 21.55 -6.73
N LEU A 185 12.40 22.25 -5.64
CA LEU A 185 11.05 22.29 -5.08
C LEU A 185 10.26 23.45 -5.70
N ILE A 186 9.65 23.22 -6.86
CA ILE A 186 8.84 24.20 -7.58
C ILE A 186 7.37 23.85 -7.38
N VAL A 187 6.63 24.70 -6.66
CA VAL A 187 5.19 24.51 -6.42
C VAL A 187 4.41 24.85 -7.69
N VAL A 188 3.70 23.86 -8.23
CA VAL A 188 2.93 23.98 -9.48
C VAL A 188 1.49 23.49 -9.35
N HIS A 189 1.19 22.61 -8.38
CA HIS A 189 -0.12 21.99 -8.24
C HIS A 189 -0.88 22.51 -7.02
N LYS A 190 -2.21 22.33 -7.06
CA LYS A 190 -3.10 22.51 -5.92
C LYS A 190 -3.54 21.16 -5.39
N LEU A 191 -3.72 21.07 -4.08
CA LEU A 191 -4.26 19.86 -3.45
C LEU A 191 -5.79 19.96 -3.28
N PRO A 192 -6.50 18.82 -3.32
CA PRO A 192 -5.99 17.48 -3.64
C PRO A 192 -5.58 17.37 -5.11
N TYR A 193 -4.49 16.64 -5.36
CA TYR A 193 -3.98 16.36 -6.70
C TYR A 193 -4.59 15.08 -7.27
N SER A 194 -4.68 15.02 -8.59
CA SER A 194 -4.99 13.79 -9.33
C SER A 194 -4.43 13.89 -10.74
N ASP A 195 -3.70 12.89 -11.19
CA ASP A 195 -3.19 12.81 -12.56
C ASP A 195 -4.28 13.03 -13.61
N VAL A 196 -5.47 12.52 -13.33
CA VAL A 196 -6.62 12.58 -14.26
C VAL A 196 -7.19 13.99 -14.39
N THR A 197 -7.08 14.82 -13.34
CA THR A 197 -7.62 16.19 -13.35
C THR A 197 -6.59 17.25 -13.66
N GLN A 198 -5.30 16.97 -13.41
CA GLN A 198 -4.21 17.91 -13.68
C GLN A 198 -3.74 17.87 -15.13
N TYR A 199 -3.82 16.71 -15.77
CA TYR A 199 -3.25 16.48 -17.10
C TYR A 199 -4.25 15.78 -18.02
N SER A 200 -4.20 16.13 -19.31
CA SER A 200 -4.80 15.32 -20.37
C SER A 200 -4.12 13.96 -20.50
N ALA A 201 -4.74 13.02 -21.19
CA ALA A 201 -4.15 11.70 -21.42
C ALA A 201 -2.80 11.78 -22.17
N GLU A 202 -2.68 12.72 -23.11
CA GLU A 202 -1.46 12.94 -23.89
C GLU A 202 -0.33 13.53 -23.03
N GLU A 203 -0.65 14.51 -22.17
CA GLU A 203 0.32 15.09 -21.23
C GLU A 203 0.81 14.06 -20.22
N ARG A 204 -0.09 13.21 -19.65
CA ARG A 204 0.30 12.11 -18.75
C ARG A 204 1.24 11.13 -19.45
N ALA A 205 0.88 10.72 -20.66
CA ALA A 205 1.70 9.78 -21.42
C ALA A 205 3.11 10.33 -21.72
N THR A 206 3.21 11.65 -21.92
CA THR A 206 4.50 12.32 -22.16
C THR A 206 5.32 12.46 -20.87
N LYS A 207 4.67 12.82 -19.73
CA LYS A 207 5.36 13.09 -18.47
C LYS A 207 5.74 11.82 -17.72
N PHE A 208 4.83 10.86 -17.64
CA PHE A 208 4.96 9.69 -16.77
C PHE A 208 5.07 8.37 -17.54
N GLY A 209 4.77 8.40 -18.84
CA GLY A 209 4.57 7.20 -19.66
C GLY A 209 3.10 6.79 -19.75
N ALA A 210 2.71 6.28 -20.90
CA ALA A 210 1.30 5.91 -21.16
C ALA A 210 0.75 4.83 -20.22
N ASP A 211 1.65 3.98 -19.70
CA ASP A 211 1.33 2.83 -18.85
C ASP A 211 1.69 3.08 -17.36
N ALA A 212 2.05 4.30 -16.97
CA ALA A 212 2.32 4.62 -15.57
C ALA A 212 1.01 4.52 -14.74
N PRO A 213 1.08 4.07 -13.48
CA PRO A 213 -0.10 4.07 -12.61
C PRO A 213 -0.67 5.48 -12.45
N LEU A 214 -2.00 5.57 -12.37
CA LEU A 214 -2.68 6.82 -12.03
C LEU A 214 -2.60 7.05 -10.53
N GLU A 215 -2.22 8.27 -10.14
CA GLU A 215 -2.05 8.67 -8.76
C GLU A 215 -3.03 9.75 -8.32
N TYR A 216 -3.37 9.69 -7.04
CA TYR A 216 -4.29 10.59 -6.36
C TYR A 216 -3.68 11.03 -5.03
N SER A 217 -3.55 12.34 -4.82
CA SER A 217 -3.28 12.88 -3.50
C SER A 217 -4.56 12.91 -2.67
N HIS A 218 -4.51 12.35 -1.49
CA HIS A 218 -5.61 12.38 -0.54
C HIS A 218 -5.29 13.34 0.60
N THR A 219 -6.28 14.16 1.00
CA THR A 219 -6.11 15.02 2.17
C THR A 219 -5.88 14.19 3.45
N LEU A 220 -5.21 14.76 4.45
CA LEU A 220 -5.10 14.12 5.78
C LEU A 220 -6.48 13.85 6.40
N THR A 221 -7.50 14.65 6.05
CA THR A 221 -8.89 14.37 6.44
C THR A 221 -9.39 13.07 5.81
N ALA A 222 -9.09 12.80 4.54
CA ALA A 222 -9.46 11.54 3.89
C ALA A 222 -8.65 10.35 4.44
N GLN A 223 -7.35 10.54 4.67
CA GLN A 223 -6.45 9.51 5.17
C GLN A 223 -6.73 9.17 6.66
N ILE A 224 -6.57 10.14 7.53
CA ILE A 224 -6.66 9.96 8.99
C ILE A 224 -8.11 10.11 9.46
N GLY A 225 -8.76 11.20 9.06
CA GLY A 225 -10.16 11.45 9.42
C GLY A 225 -11.12 10.39 8.89
N GLY A 226 -10.83 9.80 7.71
CA GLY A 226 -11.58 8.69 7.15
C GLY A 226 -11.52 7.42 8.01
N GLN A 227 -10.35 7.08 8.59
CA GLN A 227 -10.21 5.97 9.52
C GLN A 227 -11.05 6.22 10.80
N LEU A 228 -10.97 7.44 11.38
CA LEU A 228 -11.77 7.83 12.53
C LEU A 228 -13.29 7.77 12.23
N ALA A 229 -13.70 8.26 11.06
CA ALA A 229 -15.09 8.24 10.62
C ALA A 229 -15.64 6.81 10.39
N ALA A 230 -14.78 5.87 10.01
CA ALA A 230 -15.12 4.45 9.89
C ALA A 230 -15.28 3.76 11.26
N GLY A 231 -14.86 4.39 12.37
CA GLY A 231 -14.99 3.88 13.72
C GLY A 231 -13.69 3.41 14.38
N PHE A 232 -12.55 3.56 13.72
CA PHE A 232 -11.25 3.22 14.30
C PHE A 232 -10.82 4.20 15.41
N VAL A 233 -10.03 3.70 16.34
CA VAL A 233 -9.28 4.51 17.30
C VAL A 233 -7.81 4.47 16.90
N LEU A 234 -7.22 5.63 16.62
CA LEU A 234 -5.80 5.73 16.31
C LEU A 234 -4.98 5.62 17.60
N THR A 235 -4.01 4.73 17.61
CA THR A 235 -3.12 4.45 18.74
C THR A 235 -1.65 4.67 18.43
N GLY A 236 -1.31 4.87 17.14
CA GLY A 236 0.04 5.18 16.70
C GLY A 236 0.06 6.06 15.46
N LEU A 237 1.09 6.90 15.38
CA LEU A 237 1.44 7.73 14.22
C LEU A 237 2.95 7.72 14.06
N ALA A 238 3.44 7.52 12.85
CA ALA A 238 4.85 7.60 12.52
C ALA A 238 5.04 8.36 11.19
N GLU A 239 6.24 8.89 11.01
CA GLU A 239 6.65 9.64 9.83
C GLU A 239 7.98 9.10 9.31
N ALA A 240 8.19 9.18 8.02
CA ALA A 240 9.48 8.85 7.42
C ALA A 240 9.81 9.78 6.23
N PRO A 241 11.08 10.13 6.04
CA PRO A 241 11.55 10.81 4.84
C PRO A 241 11.62 9.83 3.66
N HIS A 242 11.62 10.34 2.44
CA HIS A 242 12.01 9.59 1.26
C HIS A 242 13.55 9.54 1.16
N GLN A 243 14.14 8.42 0.73
CA GLN A 243 15.61 8.27 0.73
C GLN A 243 16.32 9.18 -0.27
N SER A 244 15.72 9.46 -1.41
CA SER A 244 16.36 10.18 -2.52
C SER A 244 15.62 11.42 -2.98
N ASN A 245 14.40 11.68 -2.50
CA ASN A 245 13.61 12.83 -2.92
C ASN A 245 14.11 14.09 -2.20
N ALA A 246 14.37 15.18 -2.94
CA ALA A 246 14.92 16.42 -2.38
C ALA A 246 14.02 17.07 -1.32
N SER A 247 12.71 16.86 -1.38
CA SER A 247 11.76 17.37 -0.38
C SER A 247 11.98 16.76 1.02
N ALA A 248 12.61 15.59 1.09
CA ALA A 248 12.91 14.91 2.36
C ALA A 248 13.87 15.70 3.28
N GLN A 249 14.58 16.71 2.73
CA GLN A 249 15.38 17.64 3.52
C GLN A 249 14.53 18.64 4.32
N TYR A 250 13.24 18.77 3.98
CA TYR A 250 12.36 19.79 4.53
C TYR A 250 11.11 19.25 5.19
N MET A 251 10.69 18.03 4.81
CA MET A 251 9.45 17.44 5.31
C MET A 251 9.50 15.90 5.27
N SER A 252 8.67 15.28 6.10
CA SER A 252 8.40 13.85 5.99
C SER A 252 7.55 13.57 4.75
N ASN A 253 7.97 12.59 3.94
CA ASN A 253 7.28 12.22 2.70
C ASN A 253 6.22 11.14 2.92
N TYR A 254 6.32 10.41 4.03
CA TYR A 254 5.41 9.33 4.37
C TYR A 254 4.85 9.50 5.78
N PHE A 255 3.63 9.05 5.94
CA PHE A 255 2.96 8.86 7.22
C PHE A 255 2.53 7.42 7.38
N ALA A 256 2.53 6.94 8.62
CA ALA A 256 1.93 5.67 8.99
C ALA A 256 1.00 5.83 10.18
N THR A 257 -0.11 5.12 10.18
CA THR A 257 -1.03 5.05 11.32
C THR A 257 -1.19 3.62 11.80
N LEU A 258 -1.28 3.46 13.10
CA LEU A 258 -1.82 2.27 13.77
C LEU A 258 -3.20 2.60 14.28
N ALA A 259 -4.19 1.88 13.81
CA ALA A 259 -5.58 2.04 14.20
C ALA A 259 -6.14 0.73 14.76
N VAL A 260 -6.99 0.82 15.75
CA VAL A 260 -7.63 -0.33 16.42
C VAL A 260 -9.14 -0.25 16.22
N LYS A 261 -9.75 -1.38 15.84
CA LYS A 261 -11.21 -1.53 15.89
C LYS A 261 -11.63 -1.74 17.34
N PRO A 262 -12.42 -0.84 17.94
CA PRO A 262 -12.93 -1.04 19.31
C PRO A 262 -13.70 -2.36 19.47
N GLY A 263 -13.70 -2.87 20.71
CA GLY A 263 -14.45 -4.08 21.09
C GLY A 263 -15.94 -3.84 21.27
#